data_30f7a94ee8e6902161668304dd44f2b5
#
_entry.id   30f7a94ee8e6902161668304dd44f2b5
#
_cell.length_a   1.000
_cell.length_b   1.000
_cell.length_c   1.000
_cell.angle_alpha   90.00
_cell.angle_beta   90.00
_cell.angle_gamma   90.00
#
_symmetry.space_group_name_H-M   'P 1'
#
loop_
_entity.id
_entity.type
_entity.pdbx_description
1 polymer ?
#
loop_
_entity_poly.entity_id
_entity_poly.type
_entity_poly.pdbx_seq_one_letter_code
_entity_poly.pdbx_strand_id
1 'polypeptide(L)'
;MLFNGNCLEVMKTLDDKSIDLVFCDLPYGQTSCKWDCKIDLVAFWIQIMRIKKLNTPLFFTTTTKFGVELINSAPKKCFFRYDLVWVKSAPAGFLTAKKMPMRKHEMVYVFYEKLPFYDLSRHTHKFLSGASLAVKKEETGDITITEVERKSTYGNIKTHDIKTGKNNAVARYDPPLPVSVIKVTEGGSCKNYKAERLYYYDENGKKL
;
A
#
# COMPACT_ATOMS: atom_id res chain seq x y z
N MET A 1 -13.08 -18.33 0.51
CA MET A 1 -13.60 -18.95 -0.71
C MET A 1 -12.58 -18.71 -1.82
N LEU A 2 -12.26 -19.72 -2.62
CA LEU A 2 -11.30 -19.62 -3.73
C LEU A 2 -12.04 -19.93 -5.04
N PHE A 3 -11.85 -19.06 -6.03
CA PHE A 3 -12.43 -19.25 -7.36
C PHE A 3 -11.31 -19.45 -8.38
N ASN A 4 -11.50 -20.37 -9.30
CA ASN A 4 -10.63 -20.57 -10.45
C ASN A 4 -11.42 -20.29 -11.73
N GLY A 5 -11.07 -19.24 -12.46
CA GLY A 5 -11.77 -18.87 -13.68
C GLY A 5 -11.51 -17.43 -14.11
N ASN A 6 -12.21 -17.00 -15.14
CA ASN A 6 -12.16 -15.61 -15.60
C ASN A 6 -12.73 -14.69 -14.53
N CYS A 7 -11.93 -13.72 -14.05
CA CYS A 7 -12.35 -12.84 -12.98
C CYS A 7 -13.61 -12.01 -13.32
N LEU A 8 -13.80 -11.63 -14.58
CA LEU A 8 -15.01 -10.90 -14.99
C LEU A 8 -16.27 -11.76 -14.82
N GLU A 9 -16.21 -13.05 -15.11
CA GLU A 9 -17.34 -13.97 -14.91
C GLU A 9 -17.53 -14.29 -13.42
N VAL A 10 -16.45 -14.54 -12.70
CA VAL A 10 -16.51 -14.79 -11.25
C VAL A 10 -17.09 -13.58 -10.52
N MET A 11 -16.68 -12.37 -10.84
CA MET A 11 -17.22 -11.18 -10.21
C MET A 11 -18.74 -11.04 -10.39
N LYS A 12 -19.32 -11.51 -11.48
CA LYS A 12 -20.78 -11.49 -11.68
C LYS A 12 -21.55 -12.32 -10.65
N THR A 13 -20.89 -13.31 -10.05
CA THR A 13 -21.53 -14.17 -9.02
C THR A 13 -21.46 -13.61 -7.61
N LEU A 14 -20.69 -12.53 -7.41
CA LEU A 14 -20.56 -11.88 -6.12
C LEU A 14 -21.69 -10.88 -5.90
N ASP A 15 -22.13 -10.76 -4.66
CA ASP A 15 -23.20 -9.82 -4.27
C ASP A 15 -22.74 -8.37 -4.39
N ASP A 16 -23.68 -7.48 -4.65
CA ASP A 16 -23.46 -6.04 -4.67
C ASP A 16 -22.98 -5.57 -3.31
N LYS A 17 -22.01 -4.65 -3.30
CA LYS A 17 -21.49 -4.02 -2.08
C LYS A 17 -21.07 -5.01 -0.99
N SER A 18 -20.53 -6.16 -1.38
CA SER A 18 -20.09 -7.22 -0.48
C SER A 18 -18.60 -7.16 -0.13
N ILE A 19 -17.79 -6.45 -0.91
CA ILE A 19 -16.32 -6.47 -0.82
C ILE A 19 -15.80 -5.27 -0.05
N ASP A 20 -14.98 -5.53 0.97
CA ASP A 20 -14.37 -4.51 1.85
C ASP A 20 -12.97 -4.08 1.41
N LEU A 21 -12.25 -4.91 0.67
CA LEU A 21 -10.91 -4.64 0.16
C LEU A 21 -10.71 -5.35 -1.16
N VAL A 22 -10.06 -4.67 -2.11
CA VAL A 22 -9.63 -5.26 -3.38
C VAL A 22 -8.11 -5.13 -3.49
N PHE A 23 -7.43 -6.24 -3.76
CA PHE A 23 -6.03 -6.27 -4.14
C PHE A 23 -5.90 -7.07 -5.43
N CYS A 24 -5.42 -6.44 -6.48
CA CYS A 24 -5.32 -7.06 -7.80
C CYS A 24 -3.91 -6.95 -8.38
N ASP A 25 -3.44 -8.09 -8.91
CA ASP A 25 -2.29 -8.17 -9.80
C ASP A 25 -2.81 -8.57 -11.18
N LEU A 26 -3.23 -7.55 -11.95
CA LEU A 26 -3.83 -7.76 -13.27
C LEU A 26 -2.76 -8.05 -14.32
N PRO A 27 -3.06 -8.79 -15.39
CA PRO A 27 -2.11 -8.96 -16.50
C PRO A 27 -1.88 -7.63 -17.21
N TYR A 28 -0.61 -7.23 -17.35
CA TYR A 28 -0.22 -5.91 -17.89
C TYR A 28 -0.17 -5.87 -19.42
N GLY A 29 -0.20 -7.03 -20.09
CA GLY A 29 -0.02 -7.15 -21.52
C GLY A 29 1.35 -6.68 -22.01
N GLN A 30 2.41 -6.91 -21.23
CA GLN A 30 3.76 -6.41 -21.48
C GLN A 30 4.80 -7.53 -21.66
N THR A 31 4.40 -8.76 -21.52
CA THR A 31 5.25 -9.94 -21.71
C THR A 31 4.78 -10.78 -22.89
N SER A 32 5.63 -11.69 -23.35
CA SER A 32 5.27 -12.66 -24.40
C SER A 32 4.50 -13.87 -23.84
N CYS A 33 4.19 -13.89 -22.55
CA CYS A 33 3.46 -14.97 -21.92
C CYS A 33 2.00 -14.99 -22.38
N LYS A 34 1.48 -16.18 -22.73
CA LYS A 34 0.10 -16.34 -23.19
C LYS A 34 -0.96 -15.88 -22.18
N TRP A 35 -0.66 -15.93 -20.89
CA TRP A 35 -1.56 -15.50 -19.81
C TRP A 35 -1.54 -14.00 -19.60
N ASP A 36 -0.54 -13.28 -20.11
CA ASP A 36 -0.42 -11.81 -19.93
C ASP A 36 -1.27 -11.07 -20.98
N CYS A 37 -2.55 -11.40 -21.03
CA CYS A 37 -3.53 -10.77 -21.93
C CYS A 37 -4.19 -9.60 -21.23
N LYS A 38 -4.27 -8.46 -21.88
CA LYS A 38 -4.98 -7.30 -21.35
C LYS A 38 -6.44 -7.63 -21.06
N ILE A 39 -6.88 -7.29 -19.85
CA ILE A 39 -8.28 -7.38 -19.47
C ILE A 39 -9.06 -6.19 -20.04
N ASP A 40 -10.34 -6.38 -20.30
CA ASP A 40 -11.25 -5.27 -20.59
C ASP A 40 -11.46 -4.43 -19.31
N LEU A 41 -10.77 -3.29 -19.25
CA LEU A 41 -10.82 -2.41 -18.09
C LEU A 41 -12.20 -1.77 -17.88
N VAL A 42 -12.99 -1.56 -18.93
CA VAL A 42 -14.36 -1.02 -18.80
C VAL A 42 -15.24 -2.03 -18.11
N ALA A 43 -15.27 -3.27 -18.61
CA ALA A 43 -16.02 -4.35 -17.99
C ALA A 43 -15.54 -4.62 -16.54
N PHE A 44 -14.23 -4.58 -16.32
CA PHE A 44 -13.64 -4.74 -14.99
C PHE A 44 -14.12 -3.66 -14.01
N TRP A 45 -14.03 -2.39 -14.38
CA TRP A 45 -14.45 -1.30 -13.50
C TRP A 45 -15.96 -1.34 -13.20
N ILE A 46 -16.80 -1.75 -14.18
CA ILE A 46 -18.23 -1.94 -13.94
C ILE A 46 -18.46 -2.94 -12.81
N GLN A 47 -17.79 -4.12 -12.86
CA GLN A 47 -17.94 -5.12 -11.83
C GLN A 47 -17.36 -4.68 -10.48
N ILE A 48 -16.16 -4.09 -10.46
CA ILE A 48 -15.56 -3.57 -9.24
C ILE A 48 -16.48 -2.54 -8.57
N MET A 49 -17.02 -1.59 -9.32
CA MET A 49 -17.90 -0.57 -8.76
C MET A 49 -19.21 -1.14 -8.22
N ARG A 50 -19.67 -2.27 -8.73
CA ARG A 50 -20.87 -2.97 -8.26
C ARG A 50 -20.61 -3.70 -6.94
N ILE A 51 -19.54 -4.51 -6.89
CA ILE A 51 -19.28 -5.40 -5.75
C ILE A 51 -18.62 -4.72 -4.56
N LYS A 52 -17.87 -3.63 -4.78
CA LYS A 52 -17.18 -2.92 -3.69
C LYS A 52 -18.17 -2.12 -2.83
N LYS A 53 -17.87 -2.00 -1.53
CA LYS A 53 -18.53 -1.01 -0.66
C LYS A 53 -18.01 0.40 -0.93
N LEU A 54 -18.66 1.41 -0.37
CA LEU A 54 -18.36 2.82 -0.63
C LEU A 54 -16.92 3.21 -0.20
N ASN A 55 -16.48 2.67 0.94
CA ASN A 55 -15.18 2.96 1.54
C ASN A 55 -14.10 1.90 1.22
N THR A 56 -14.34 1.02 0.25
CA THR A 56 -13.41 -0.03 -0.12
C THR A 56 -12.16 0.55 -0.77
N PRO A 57 -10.96 0.32 -0.24
CA PRO A 57 -9.71 0.61 -0.92
C PRO A 57 -9.44 -0.44 -2.00
N LEU A 58 -8.91 0.02 -3.13
CA LEU A 58 -8.52 -0.82 -4.26
C LEU A 58 -7.02 -0.65 -4.47
N PHE A 59 -6.28 -1.73 -4.40
CA PHE A 59 -4.84 -1.77 -4.61
C PHE A 59 -4.54 -2.54 -5.89
N PHE A 60 -3.75 -1.96 -6.77
CA PHE A 60 -3.31 -2.57 -8.02
C PHE A 60 -1.80 -2.57 -8.11
N THR A 61 -1.18 -3.75 -8.16
CA THR A 61 0.21 -3.83 -8.60
C THR A 61 0.28 -3.42 -10.06
N THR A 62 1.30 -2.67 -10.43
CA THR A 62 1.36 -2.13 -11.79
C THR A 62 2.76 -1.70 -12.20
N THR A 63 2.97 -1.66 -13.51
CA THR A 63 4.03 -0.89 -14.13
C THR A 63 3.53 0.54 -14.39
N THR A 64 4.44 1.50 -14.58
CA THR A 64 4.05 2.88 -14.92
C THR A 64 3.16 2.93 -16.17
N LYS A 65 3.47 2.13 -17.19
CA LYS A 65 2.70 2.10 -18.45
C LYS A 65 1.27 1.61 -18.24
N PHE A 66 1.09 0.47 -17.57
CA PHE A 66 -0.24 -0.07 -17.28
C PHE A 66 -0.99 0.80 -16.27
N GLY A 67 -0.26 1.40 -15.31
CA GLY A 67 -0.85 2.31 -14.34
C GLY A 67 -1.50 3.55 -14.98
N VAL A 68 -0.92 4.08 -16.05
CA VAL A 68 -1.56 5.17 -16.82
C VAL A 68 -2.86 4.69 -17.46
N GLU A 69 -2.90 3.47 -18.00
CA GLU A 69 -4.13 2.88 -18.55
C GLU A 69 -5.20 2.72 -17.46
N LEU A 70 -4.81 2.25 -16.26
CA LEU A 70 -5.71 2.14 -15.10
C LEU A 70 -6.28 3.49 -14.68
N ILE A 71 -5.43 4.52 -14.57
CA ILE A 71 -5.85 5.87 -14.18
C ILE A 71 -6.85 6.44 -15.20
N ASN A 72 -6.55 6.31 -16.49
CA ASN A 72 -7.39 6.85 -17.56
C ASN A 72 -8.73 6.12 -17.69
N SER A 73 -8.78 4.84 -17.35
CA SER A 73 -10.00 4.01 -17.40
C SER A 73 -10.84 4.09 -16.12
N ALA A 74 -10.29 4.63 -15.05
CA ALA A 74 -10.96 4.65 -13.75
C ALA A 74 -12.24 5.51 -13.77
N PRO A 75 -13.33 5.08 -13.11
CA PRO A 75 -14.55 5.87 -13.00
C PRO A 75 -14.30 7.18 -12.24
N LYS A 76 -14.97 8.26 -12.67
CA LYS A 76 -14.85 9.60 -12.05
C LYS A 76 -15.08 9.63 -10.54
N LYS A 77 -15.86 8.67 -10.00
CA LYS A 77 -16.13 8.56 -8.57
C LYS A 77 -15.04 7.81 -7.81
N CYS A 78 -14.29 6.93 -8.48
CA CYS A 78 -13.27 6.06 -7.87
C CYS A 78 -11.93 6.26 -8.57
N PHE A 79 -11.33 7.41 -8.36
CA PHE A 79 -10.12 7.83 -9.06
C PHE A 79 -8.85 7.46 -8.27
N PHE A 80 -7.72 7.56 -8.96
CA PHE A 80 -6.40 7.40 -8.36
C PHE A 80 -6.18 8.39 -7.21
N ARG A 81 -5.64 7.89 -6.10
CA ARG A 81 -5.41 8.69 -4.89
C ARG A 81 -3.92 8.88 -4.59
N TYR A 82 -3.19 7.80 -4.54
CA TYR A 82 -1.75 7.80 -4.28
C TYR A 82 -1.14 6.47 -4.73
N ASP A 83 0.17 6.44 -4.74
CA ASP A 83 0.96 5.25 -5.05
C ASP A 83 1.83 4.83 -3.87
N LEU A 84 2.15 3.55 -3.86
CA LEU A 84 3.14 2.95 -2.98
C LEU A 84 4.23 2.33 -3.86
N VAL A 85 5.46 2.38 -3.42
CA VAL A 85 6.61 1.76 -4.07
C VAL A 85 6.94 0.46 -3.35
N TRP A 86 6.70 -0.66 -4.01
CA TRP A 86 7.10 -1.97 -3.49
C TRP A 86 8.50 -2.32 -3.97
N VAL A 87 9.47 -2.27 -3.06
CA VAL A 87 10.86 -2.62 -3.33
C VAL A 87 11.03 -4.14 -3.23
N LYS A 88 11.41 -4.77 -4.34
CA LYS A 88 11.62 -6.22 -4.42
C LYS A 88 12.96 -6.62 -3.80
N SER A 89 13.05 -7.84 -3.30
CA SER A 89 14.32 -8.43 -2.81
C SER A 89 15.33 -8.58 -3.94
N ALA A 90 14.91 -9.09 -5.10
CA ALA A 90 15.75 -9.27 -6.28
C ALA A 90 15.30 -8.35 -7.43
N PRO A 91 16.23 -7.78 -8.20
CA PRO A 91 15.91 -6.99 -9.39
C PRO A 91 15.49 -7.89 -10.56
N ALA A 92 14.64 -7.35 -11.44
CA ALA A 92 14.22 -7.97 -12.69
C ALA A 92 14.82 -7.27 -13.90
N GLY A 93 14.88 -7.96 -15.05
CA GLY A 93 15.37 -7.37 -16.31
C GLY A 93 16.85 -7.65 -16.61
N PHE A 94 17.38 -8.77 -16.12
CA PHE A 94 18.79 -9.15 -16.34
C PHE A 94 19.21 -9.15 -17.80
N LEU A 95 18.38 -9.60 -18.73
CA LEU A 95 18.70 -9.65 -20.16
C LEU A 95 19.00 -8.29 -20.77
N THR A 96 18.48 -7.23 -20.18
CA THR A 96 18.68 -5.84 -20.66
C THR A 96 19.62 -5.04 -19.75
N ALA A 97 20.23 -5.66 -18.75
CA ALA A 97 21.04 -4.99 -17.73
C ALA A 97 22.23 -4.18 -18.27
N LYS A 98 22.75 -4.56 -19.46
CA LYS A 98 23.81 -3.81 -20.15
C LYS A 98 23.33 -2.57 -20.91
N LYS A 99 22.01 -2.42 -21.08
CA LYS A 99 21.39 -1.32 -21.88
C LYS A 99 20.56 -0.37 -21.02
N MET A 100 20.03 -0.84 -19.90
CA MET A 100 19.20 -0.07 -18.99
C MET A 100 19.29 -0.61 -17.57
N PRO A 101 18.97 0.20 -16.53
CA PRO A 101 18.94 -0.26 -15.15
C PRO A 101 17.92 -1.39 -14.95
N MET A 102 18.31 -2.38 -14.14
CA MET A 102 17.39 -3.42 -13.70
C MET A 102 16.31 -2.84 -12.77
N ARG A 103 15.09 -3.31 -12.91
CA ARG A 103 13.96 -2.86 -12.12
C ARG A 103 13.92 -3.57 -10.77
N LYS A 104 14.05 -2.83 -9.68
CA LYS A 104 14.00 -3.37 -8.31
C LYS A 104 12.74 -2.95 -7.54
N HIS A 105 11.74 -2.40 -8.21
CA HIS A 105 10.48 -2.01 -7.58
C HIS A 105 9.29 -2.23 -8.50
N GLU A 106 8.13 -2.33 -7.92
CA GLU A 106 6.83 -2.21 -8.56
C GLU A 106 6.02 -1.12 -7.90
N MET A 107 5.10 -0.55 -8.64
CA MET A 107 4.16 0.42 -8.13
C MET A 107 2.92 -0.31 -7.63
N VAL A 108 2.33 0.18 -6.55
CA VAL A 108 1.00 -0.23 -6.11
C VAL A 108 0.13 1.01 -6.12
N TYR A 109 -0.80 1.08 -7.05
CA TYR A 109 -1.70 2.22 -7.18
C TYR A 109 -2.96 2.02 -6.34
N VAL A 110 -3.37 3.08 -5.65
CA VAL A 110 -4.49 3.05 -4.72
C VAL A 110 -5.61 3.93 -5.22
N PHE A 111 -6.80 3.32 -5.28
CA PHE A 111 -8.03 3.99 -5.68
C PHE A 111 -9.09 3.81 -4.59
N TYR A 112 -9.92 4.79 -4.39
CA TYR A 112 -11.13 4.67 -3.58
C TYR A 112 -12.12 5.81 -3.88
N GLU A 113 -13.36 5.55 -3.59
CA GLU A 113 -14.45 6.53 -3.75
C GLU A 113 -14.52 7.46 -2.52
N LYS A 114 -14.71 6.89 -1.34
CA LYS A 114 -14.63 7.58 -0.05
C LYS A 114 -13.47 7.04 0.79
N LEU A 115 -12.97 7.87 1.68
CA LEU A 115 -11.85 7.55 2.54
C LEU A 115 -12.06 6.19 3.23
N PRO A 116 -11.16 5.21 3.02
CA PRO A 116 -11.20 3.93 3.70
C PRO A 116 -10.95 4.06 5.20
N PHE A 117 -11.31 3.03 5.94
CA PHE A 117 -10.87 2.89 7.32
C PHE A 117 -9.35 2.76 7.37
N TYR A 118 -8.72 3.58 8.20
CA TYR A 118 -7.27 3.59 8.41
C TYR A 118 -6.98 3.51 9.89
N ASP A 119 -6.48 2.37 10.34
CA ASP A 119 -6.27 2.10 11.76
C ASP A 119 -4.84 2.48 12.20
N LEU A 120 -4.75 3.47 13.06
CA LEU A 120 -3.51 3.89 13.71
C LEU A 120 -3.49 3.53 15.20
N SER A 121 -4.40 2.72 15.69
CA SER A 121 -4.52 2.38 17.13
C SER A 121 -3.25 1.75 17.72
N ARG A 122 -2.43 1.11 16.88
CA ARG A 122 -1.16 0.50 17.26
C ARG A 122 0.02 1.46 17.27
N HIS A 123 -0.16 2.69 16.76
CA HIS A 123 0.89 3.70 16.69
C HIS A 123 0.76 4.64 17.88
N THR A 124 1.63 4.51 18.84
CA THR A 124 1.65 5.39 20.01
C THR A 124 2.59 6.55 19.82
N HIS A 125 2.15 7.74 20.23
CA HIS A 125 2.96 8.93 20.17
C HIS A 125 4.01 8.88 21.30
N LYS A 126 5.28 8.89 20.95
CA LYS A 126 6.39 8.87 21.91
C LYS A 126 7.34 10.03 21.68
N PHE A 127 7.88 10.53 22.74
CA PHE A 127 8.98 11.51 22.71
C PHE A 127 10.31 10.77 22.78
N LEU A 128 11.09 10.82 21.71
CA LEU A 128 12.30 10.00 21.56
C LEU A 128 13.60 10.77 21.76
N SER A 129 13.57 12.04 22.07
CA SER A 129 14.80 12.82 22.21
C SER A 129 15.13 13.21 23.65
N GLY A 130 16.39 13.06 23.95
CA GLY A 130 17.06 13.55 25.14
C GLY A 130 16.49 12.99 26.43
N ALA A 131 17.29 12.75 27.41
CA ALA A 131 16.94 12.23 28.72
C ALA A 131 15.44 12.34 28.97
N SER A 132 14.75 11.21 29.07
CA SER A 132 13.31 11.07 28.99
C SER A 132 12.55 12.29 29.54
N LEU A 133 11.51 12.74 28.90
CA LEU A 133 10.65 13.82 29.37
C LEU A 133 10.24 13.64 30.85
N ALA A 134 10.18 12.41 31.33
CA ALA A 134 9.93 12.09 32.73
C ALA A 134 11.02 12.64 33.66
N VAL A 135 12.29 12.44 33.33
CA VAL A 135 13.41 12.96 34.12
C VAL A 135 13.45 14.49 34.10
N LYS A 136 13.15 15.11 32.95
CA LYS A 136 13.10 16.57 32.85
C LYS A 136 11.89 17.21 33.51
N LYS A 137 10.80 16.48 33.63
CA LYS A 137 9.61 16.94 34.35
C LYS A 137 9.88 17.04 35.85
N GLU A 138 10.74 16.20 36.39
CA GLU A 138 11.19 16.28 37.79
C GLU A 138 12.16 17.44 38.02
N GLU A 139 12.99 17.80 37.02
CA GLU A 139 14.01 18.84 37.15
C GLU A 139 13.51 20.27 36.80
N THR A 140 12.53 20.42 35.94
CA THR A 140 12.17 21.73 35.34
C THR A 140 10.70 22.14 35.49
N GLY A 141 9.82 21.31 36.08
CA GLY A 141 8.42 21.65 36.32
C GLY A 141 7.55 21.51 35.08
N ASP A 142 7.25 22.40 34.27
CA ASP A 142 6.19 22.30 33.28
C ASP A 142 6.63 22.07 31.83
N ILE A 143 5.93 21.15 31.16
CA ILE A 143 5.98 20.97 29.71
C ILE A 143 4.92 21.91 29.12
N THR A 144 5.35 22.93 28.41
CA THR A 144 4.42 23.81 27.70
C THR A 144 4.22 23.25 26.28
N ILE A 145 2.99 22.85 26.00
CA ILE A 145 2.55 22.48 24.63
C ILE A 145 1.90 23.74 24.05
N THR A 146 2.50 24.29 23.04
CA THR A 146 1.94 25.46 22.32
C THR A 146 1.49 25.03 20.93
N GLU A 147 0.24 25.35 20.59
CA GLU A 147 -0.24 25.22 19.22
C GLU A 147 0.34 26.36 18.39
N VAL A 148 1.10 26.04 17.35
CA VAL A 148 1.73 27.02 16.46
C VAL A 148 1.22 26.84 15.04
N GLU A 149 0.65 27.90 14.49
CA GLU A 149 0.34 27.95 13.06
C GLU A 149 1.61 28.20 12.27
N ARG A 150 1.93 27.28 11.36
CA ARG A 150 3.04 27.42 10.42
C ARG A 150 2.51 27.55 9.01
N LYS A 151 2.93 28.60 8.31
CA LYS A 151 2.69 28.72 6.87
C LYS A 151 3.49 27.65 6.15
N SER A 152 2.81 26.83 5.39
CA SER A 152 3.40 25.83 4.51
C SER A 152 2.97 26.09 3.07
N THR A 153 3.67 25.49 2.11
CA THR A 153 3.29 25.52 0.68
C THR A 153 1.87 24.99 0.45
N TYR A 154 1.36 24.18 1.36
CA TYR A 154 0.03 23.56 1.30
C TYR A 154 -1.02 24.23 2.20
N GLY A 155 -0.75 25.45 2.67
CA GLY A 155 -1.65 26.20 3.55
C GLY A 155 -1.16 26.28 4.99
N ASN A 156 -2.01 26.85 5.86
CA ASN A 156 -1.68 26.96 7.28
C ASN A 156 -1.86 25.61 7.96
N ILE A 157 -0.79 25.10 8.55
CA ILE A 157 -0.79 23.84 9.29
C ILE A 157 -0.65 24.15 10.77
N LYS A 158 -1.61 23.69 11.57
CA LYS A 158 -1.48 23.71 13.03
C LYS A 158 -0.55 22.58 13.48
N THR A 159 0.54 22.93 14.09
CA THR A 159 1.52 22.01 14.68
C THR A 159 1.65 22.26 16.16
N HIS A 160 1.97 21.21 16.91
CA HIS A 160 2.25 21.34 18.33
C HIS A 160 3.75 21.46 18.53
N ASP A 161 4.21 22.60 18.99
CA ASP A 161 5.60 22.79 19.42
C ASP A 161 5.70 22.48 20.91
N ILE A 162 6.55 21.51 21.23
CA ILE A 162 6.84 21.16 22.62
C ILE A 162 8.19 21.77 22.96
N LYS A 163 8.16 22.79 23.78
CA LYS A 163 9.39 23.39 24.32
C LYS A 163 9.69 22.76 25.68
N THR A 164 10.75 21.98 25.72
CA THR A 164 11.31 21.46 26.96
C THR A 164 12.66 22.13 27.19
N GLY A 165 12.73 23.12 28.04
CA GLY A 165 13.98 23.73 28.44
C GLY A 165 14.99 23.97 27.29
N LYS A 166 16.23 23.57 27.44
CA LYS A 166 17.31 23.78 26.45
C LYS A 166 17.29 22.84 25.23
N ASN A 167 16.45 21.83 25.19
CA ASN A 167 16.43 20.83 24.12
C ASN A 167 15.01 20.66 23.55
N ASN A 168 14.87 20.76 22.24
CA ASN A 168 13.62 20.44 21.53
C ASN A 168 13.40 18.93 21.59
N ALA A 169 12.33 18.50 22.23
CA ALA A 169 11.89 17.12 22.16
C ALA A 169 11.29 16.86 20.77
N VAL A 170 11.72 15.78 20.12
CA VAL A 170 11.15 15.34 18.85
C VAL A 170 10.11 14.30 19.13
N ALA A 171 8.85 14.62 18.84
CA ALA A 171 7.76 13.67 18.90
C ALA A 171 7.81 12.74 17.70
N ARG A 172 7.69 11.44 17.95
CA ARG A 172 7.61 10.41 16.89
C ARG A 172 6.51 9.40 17.25
N TYR A 173 6.01 8.74 16.24
CA TYR A 173 5.16 7.59 16.44
C TYR A 173 6.00 6.31 16.59
N ASP A 174 5.53 5.41 17.46
CA ASP A 174 6.13 4.10 17.65
C ASP A 174 5.01 3.03 17.57
N PRO A 175 5.07 2.12 16.62
CA PRO A 175 6.00 2.13 15.49
C PRO A 175 5.86 3.39 14.61
N PRO A 176 6.85 3.73 13.77
CA PRO A 176 6.74 4.86 12.85
C PRO A 176 5.50 4.76 11.97
N LEU A 177 4.88 5.90 11.65
CA LEU A 177 3.73 5.92 10.74
C LEU A 177 4.10 5.28 9.39
N PRO A 178 3.17 4.59 8.75
CA PRO A 178 3.38 4.00 7.43
C PRO A 178 3.83 5.06 6.41
N VAL A 179 4.74 4.65 5.55
CA VAL A 179 5.27 5.49 4.46
C VAL A 179 4.97 4.83 3.11
N SER A 180 5.09 5.60 2.04
CA SER A 180 4.80 5.13 0.68
C SER A 180 5.79 4.09 0.13
N VAL A 181 6.86 3.76 0.85
CA VAL A 181 7.85 2.77 0.41
C VAL A 181 7.72 1.50 1.24
N ILE A 182 7.31 0.42 0.58
CA ILE A 182 7.22 -0.92 1.15
C ILE A 182 8.52 -1.66 0.82
N LYS A 183 9.33 -1.95 1.83
CA LYS A 183 10.55 -2.74 1.67
C LYS A 183 10.34 -4.13 2.26
N VAL A 184 10.71 -5.16 1.49
CA VAL A 184 10.95 -6.48 2.06
C VAL A 184 12.32 -6.41 2.73
N THR A 185 12.36 -6.42 4.05
CA THR A 185 13.62 -6.45 4.80
C THR A 185 14.31 -7.79 4.54
N GLU A 186 15.50 -7.73 3.98
CA GLU A 186 16.41 -8.89 3.97
C GLU A 186 16.68 -9.25 5.43
N GLY A 187 16.24 -10.42 5.88
CA GLY A 187 16.41 -10.86 7.26
C GLY A 187 15.18 -10.83 8.15
N GLY A 188 14.06 -10.30 7.69
CA GLY A 188 12.75 -10.67 8.21
C GLY A 188 12.49 -12.13 7.86
N SER A 189 13.32 -13.01 8.42
CA SER A 189 13.08 -14.44 8.43
C SER A 189 11.73 -14.63 9.10
N CYS A 190 10.68 -14.76 8.31
CA CYS A 190 9.51 -15.50 8.72
C CYS A 190 9.95 -16.94 8.99
N LYS A 191 10.78 -17.13 10.03
CA LYS A 191 11.26 -18.45 10.45
C LYS A 191 10.11 -19.40 10.81
N ASN A 192 8.89 -18.89 10.87
CA ASN A 192 7.70 -19.63 11.26
C ASN A 192 6.65 -19.76 10.14
N TYR A 193 6.82 -19.13 8.99
CA TYR A 193 6.04 -19.45 7.81
C TYR A 193 6.84 -20.44 6.97
N LYS A 194 6.67 -21.73 7.22
CA LYS A 194 6.80 -22.71 6.17
C LYS A 194 5.75 -22.31 5.14
N ALA A 195 6.18 -21.65 4.06
CA ALA A 195 5.35 -21.55 2.89
C ALA A 195 5.12 -22.99 2.46
N GLU A 196 3.98 -23.53 2.83
CA GLU A 196 3.51 -24.74 2.20
C GLU A 196 3.36 -24.37 0.73
N ARG A 197 4.30 -24.84 -0.07
CA ARG A 197 4.16 -24.75 -1.52
C ARG A 197 2.90 -25.52 -1.83
N LEU A 198 1.82 -24.83 -2.17
CA LEU A 198 0.64 -25.43 -2.73
C LEU A 198 1.07 -26.06 -4.05
N TYR A 199 1.26 -27.36 -4.03
CA TYR A 199 1.50 -28.14 -5.24
C TYR A 199 0.12 -28.47 -5.82
N TYR A 200 -0.08 -28.06 -7.07
CA TYR A 200 -1.24 -28.51 -7.82
C TYR A 200 -0.94 -29.90 -8.37
N TYR A 201 -1.88 -30.81 -8.20
CA TYR A 201 -1.84 -32.17 -8.73
C TYR A 201 -2.94 -32.31 -9.78
N ASP A 202 -2.67 -33.00 -10.86
CA ASP A 202 -3.69 -33.39 -11.83
C ASP A 202 -4.62 -34.48 -11.25
N GLU A 203 -5.62 -34.85 -12.00
CA GLU A 203 -6.58 -35.88 -11.63
C GLU A 203 -5.96 -37.26 -11.38
N ASN A 204 -4.73 -37.48 -11.83
CA ASN A 204 -3.95 -38.73 -11.64
C ASN A 204 -2.94 -38.61 -10.49
N GLY A 205 -2.98 -37.53 -9.73
CA GLY A 205 -2.07 -37.30 -8.60
C GLY A 205 -0.64 -36.91 -9.00
N LYS A 206 -0.42 -36.52 -10.26
CA LYS A 206 0.88 -36.03 -10.74
C LYS A 206 1.00 -34.53 -10.47
N LYS A 207 2.11 -34.15 -9.89
CA LYS A 207 2.44 -32.75 -9.62
C LYS A 207 2.55 -31.97 -10.92
N LEU A 208 1.76 -30.90 -11.05
CA LEU A 208 1.82 -29.91 -12.13
C LEU A 208 2.97 -28.92 -11.94
#